data_fc14b688694d843a100bf91b5ff2c7ec
#
_entry.id   fc14b688694d843a100bf91b5ff2c7ec
#
_cell.length_a   1.000
_cell.length_b   1.000
_cell.length_c   1.000
_cell.angle_alpha   90.00
_cell.angle_beta   90.00
_cell.angle_gamma   90.00
#
_symmetry.space_group_name_H-M   'P 1'
#
loop_
_entity.id
_entity.type
_entity.pdbx_description
1 polymer ?
#
loop_
_entity_poly.entity_id
_entity_poly.type
_entity_poly.pdbx_seq_one_letter_code
_entity_poly.pdbx_strand_id
1 'polypeptide(L)'
;MGIEANREQLSLDSAVRHLLEECRMVLPGIQALFGFQLIAVFNEGFAQKLSTVEQRIHFVSIILTVIAIALVMTPAALHRQVDPLSVTRKLIQSSTNLLLLSMFPLAISICLEIYLIGHVITDRFWVSALSAIGLFLLFLSLWIVLPHIQRGD
;
A
#
# COMPACT_ATOMS: atom_id res chain seq x y z
N MET A 1 28.48 -3.97 29.88
CA MET A 1 28.43 -3.10 28.70
C MET A 1 28.40 -3.88 27.37
N GLY A 2 29.28 -4.83 27.10
CA GLY A 2 29.29 -5.59 25.82
C GLY A 2 28.11 -6.52 25.58
N ILE A 3 27.53 -7.12 26.62
CA ILE A 3 26.39 -8.07 26.49
C ILE A 3 25.09 -7.32 26.15
N GLU A 4 24.85 -6.16 26.72
CA GLU A 4 23.66 -5.34 26.45
C GLU A 4 23.69 -4.74 25.04
N ALA A 5 24.83 -4.23 24.60
CA ALA A 5 25.03 -3.75 23.24
C ALA A 5 24.80 -4.86 22.20
N ASN A 6 25.25 -6.07 22.47
CA ASN A 6 25.05 -7.22 21.59
C ASN A 6 23.57 -7.67 21.55
N ARG A 7 22.84 -7.64 22.68
CA ARG A 7 21.40 -7.92 22.72
C ARG A 7 20.59 -6.86 21.95
N GLU A 8 20.94 -5.59 22.06
CA GLU A 8 20.30 -4.51 21.33
C GLU A 8 20.49 -4.67 19.81
N GLN A 9 21.71 -5.01 19.38
CA GLN A 9 22.02 -5.24 17.97
C GLN A 9 21.22 -6.44 17.41
N LEU A 10 21.15 -7.55 18.14
CA LEU A 10 20.38 -8.73 17.75
C LEU A 10 18.86 -8.41 17.66
N SER A 11 18.35 -7.55 18.52
CA SER A 11 16.93 -7.13 18.48
C SER A 11 16.62 -6.22 17.29
N LEU A 12 17.55 -5.35 16.92
CA LEU A 12 17.44 -4.47 15.74
C LEU A 12 17.50 -5.29 14.44
N ASP A 13 18.41 -6.24 14.35
CA ASP A 13 18.53 -7.14 13.20
C ASP A 13 17.25 -7.98 12.99
N SER A 14 16.67 -8.48 14.08
CA SER A 14 15.38 -9.20 14.02
C SER A 14 14.26 -8.28 13.52
N ALA A 15 14.17 -7.04 14.03
CA ALA A 15 13.15 -6.09 13.62
C ALA A 15 13.25 -5.74 12.13
N VAL A 16 14.46 -5.54 11.59
CA VAL A 16 14.66 -5.31 10.14
C VAL A 16 14.26 -6.51 9.32
N ARG A 17 14.60 -7.72 9.75
CA ARG A 17 14.21 -8.94 9.03
C ARG A 17 12.69 -9.06 8.94
N HIS A 18 11.96 -8.88 10.03
CA HIS A 18 10.50 -8.93 10.04
C HIS A 18 9.91 -7.87 9.12
N LEU A 19 10.43 -6.64 9.15
CA LEU A 19 9.97 -5.56 8.28
C LEU A 19 10.19 -5.87 6.79
N LEU A 20 11.33 -6.44 6.44
CA LEU A 20 11.61 -6.86 5.05
C LEU A 20 10.75 -8.06 4.63
N GLU A 21 10.40 -8.96 5.55
CA GLU A 21 9.46 -10.06 5.31
C GLU A 21 8.05 -9.52 5.06
N GLU A 22 7.58 -8.53 5.83
CA GLU A 22 6.32 -7.84 5.59
C GLU A 22 6.28 -7.23 4.17
N CYS A 23 7.33 -6.51 3.76
CA CYS A 23 7.44 -5.98 2.40
C CYS A 23 7.33 -7.09 1.34
N ARG A 24 7.99 -8.23 1.55
CA ARG A 24 7.95 -9.36 0.62
C ARG A 24 6.57 -10.00 0.52
N MET A 25 5.80 -10.05 1.60
CA MET A 25 4.45 -10.62 1.59
C MET A 25 3.46 -9.70 0.89
N VAL A 26 3.56 -8.39 1.12
CA VAL A 26 2.61 -7.41 0.58
C VAL A 26 2.87 -7.08 -0.89
N LEU A 27 4.13 -7.01 -1.30
CA LEU A 27 4.55 -6.59 -2.63
C LEU A 27 3.94 -7.40 -3.79
N PRO A 28 3.91 -8.76 -3.76
CA PRO A 28 3.28 -9.54 -4.82
C PRO A 28 1.80 -9.23 -5.01
N GLY A 29 1.07 -8.97 -3.93
CA GLY A 29 -0.35 -8.58 -3.98
C GLY A 29 -0.55 -7.24 -4.68
N ILE A 30 0.27 -6.25 -4.37
CA ILE A 30 0.21 -4.92 -5.02
C ILE A 30 0.63 -5.02 -6.49
N GLN A 31 1.66 -5.83 -6.80
CA GLN A 31 2.11 -6.05 -8.18
C GLN A 31 1.05 -6.76 -9.02
N ALA A 32 0.33 -7.72 -8.46
CA ALA A 32 -0.79 -8.36 -9.13
C ALA A 32 -1.91 -7.34 -9.44
N LEU A 33 -2.28 -6.51 -8.45
CA LEU A 33 -3.25 -5.42 -8.66
C LEU A 33 -2.80 -4.49 -9.79
N PHE A 34 -1.55 -4.04 -9.76
CA PHE A 34 -0.97 -3.20 -10.80
C PHE A 34 -1.01 -3.85 -12.19
N GLY A 35 -0.68 -5.14 -12.28
CA GLY A 35 -0.75 -5.91 -13.50
C GLY A 35 -2.17 -5.97 -14.07
N PHE A 36 -3.18 -6.20 -13.24
CA PHE A 36 -4.58 -6.18 -13.65
C PHE A 36 -5.05 -4.80 -14.10
N GLN A 37 -4.63 -3.74 -13.44
CA GLN A 37 -4.92 -2.36 -13.85
C GLN A 37 -4.36 -2.06 -15.25
N LEU A 38 -3.13 -2.49 -15.55
CA LEU A 38 -2.54 -2.33 -16.88
C LEU A 38 -3.28 -3.13 -17.94
N ILE A 39 -3.59 -4.41 -17.67
CA ILE A 39 -4.32 -5.26 -18.61
C ILE A 39 -5.69 -4.70 -18.93
N ALA A 40 -6.36 -4.08 -17.99
CA ALA A 40 -7.68 -3.48 -18.20
C ALA A 40 -7.68 -2.44 -19.34
N VAL A 41 -6.63 -1.63 -19.45
CA VAL A 41 -6.49 -0.59 -20.50
C VAL A 41 -6.40 -1.19 -21.91
N PHE A 42 -5.81 -2.38 -22.04
CA PHE A 42 -5.66 -3.06 -23.34
C PHE A 42 -6.90 -3.88 -23.75
N ASN A 43 -7.92 -3.93 -22.90
CA ASN A 43 -9.17 -4.60 -23.23
C ASN A 43 -10.00 -3.70 -24.17
N GLU A 44 -10.53 -4.28 -25.25
CA GLU A 44 -11.34 -3.56 -26.24
C GLU A 44 -12.57 -2.86 -25.62
N GLY A 45 -13.13 -3.43 -24.53
CA GLY A 45 -14.25 -2.83 -23.81
C GLY A 45 -13.89 -1.61 -22.96
N PHE A 46 -12.62 -1.33 -22.70
CA PHE A 46 -12.21 -0.24 -21.81
C PHE A 46 -12.69 1.13 -22.29
N ALA A 47 -12.34 1.48 -23.53
CA ALA A 47 -12.73 2.77 -24.11
C ALA A 47 -14.23 2.86 -24.45
N GLN A 48 -14.92 1.71 -24.61
CA GLN A 48 -16.34 1.68 -24.92
C GLN A 48 -17.24 1.79 -23.68
N LYS A 49 -16.77 1.24 -22.55
CA LYS A 49 -17.54 1.16 -21.29
C LYS A 49 -17.25 2.31 -20.33
N LEU A 50 -16.07 2.91 -20.43
CA LEU A 50 -15.63 3.99 -19.55
C LEU A 50 -15.63 5.33 -20.28
N SER A 51 -16.28 6.32 -19.69
CA SER A 51 -16.19 7.71 -20.13
C SER A 51 -14.75 8.24 -20.01
N THR A 52 -14.43 9.33 -20.68
CA THR A 52 -13.12 9.98 -20.61
C THR A 52 -12.73 10.35 -19.17
N VAL A 53 -13.69 10.71 -18.33
CA VAL A 53 -13.44 11.01 -16.91
C VAL A 53 -13.06 9.75 -16.15
N GLU A 54 -13.77 8.65 -16.37
CA GLU A 54 -13.48 7.36 -15.72
C GLU A 54 -12.14 6.77 -16.15
N GLN A 55 -11.78 6.94 -17.43
CA GLN A 55 -10.42 6.57 -17.89
C GLN A 55 -9.33 7.37 -17.17
N ARG A 56 -9.57 8.66 -16.91
CA ARG A 56 -8.62 9.48 -16.11
C ARG A 56 -8.58 9.03 -14.64
N ILE A 57 -9.71 8.67 -14.06
CA ILE A 57 -9.77 8.11 -12.69
C ILE A 57 -8.96 6.80 -12.62
N HIS A 58 -9.12 5.92 -13.61
CA HIS A 58 -8.32 4.69 -13.71
C HIS A 58 -6.81 5.00 -13.83
N PHE A 59 -6.43 5.98 -14.64
CA PHE A 59 -5.04 6.40 -14.74
C PHE A 59 -4.48 6.92 -13.40
N VAL A 60 -5.28 7.70 -12.66
CA VAL A 60 -4.89 8.16 -11.31
C VAL A 60 -4.73 6.98 -10.35
N SER A 61 -5.60 5.97 -10.40
CA SER A 61 -5.48 4.77 -9.56
C SER A 61 -4.18 4.00 -9.86
N ILE A 62 -3.79 3.88 -11.15
CA ILE A 62 -2.51 3.28 -11.54
C ILE A 62 -1.33 4.07 -10.93
N ILE A 63 -1.33 5.39 -11.00
CA ILE A 63 -0.26 6.22 -10.42
C ILE A 63 -0.19 6.02 -8.90
N LEU A 64 -1.31 5.97 -8.21
CA LEU A 64 -1.35 5.71 -6.77
C LEU A 64 -0.79 4.33 -6.42
N THR A 65 -1.09 3.31 -7.21
CA THR A 65 -0.51 1.96 -7.04
C THR A 65 1.01 1.99 -7.24
N VAL A 66 1.52 2.70 -8.25
CA VAL A 66 2.97 2.86 -8.48
C VAL A 66 3.64 3.57 -7.29
N ILE A 67 3.01 4.62 -6.75
CA ILE A 67 3.50 5.30 -5.54
C ILE A 67 3.55 4.34 -4.35
N ALA A 68 2.51 3.52 -4.15
CA ALA A 68 2.49 2.52 -3.09
C ALA A 68 3.63 1.50 -3.25
N ILE A 69 3.86 0.97 -4.47
CA ILE A 69 4.97 0.07 -4.77
C ILE A 69 6.32 0.73 -4.44
N ALA A 70 6.53 1.97 -4.88
CA ALA A 70 7.76 2.71 -4.62
C ALA A 70 8.02 2.86 -3.11
N LEU A 71 6.99 3.22 -2.33
CA LEU A 71 7.08 3.36 -0.87
C LEU A 71 7.40 2.03 -0.19
N VAL A 72 6.76 0.91 -0.60
CA VAL A 72 7.01 -0.43 -0.04
C VAL A 72 8.40 -0.94 -0.40
N MET A 73 8.95 -0.59 -1.57
CA MET A 73 10.29 -1.01 -1.99
C MET A 73 11.40 -0.17 -1.36
N THR A 74 11.12 1.05 -0.91
CA THR A 74 12.13 1.97 -0.37
C THR A 74 12.89 1.41 0.83
N PRO A 75 12.28 0.72 1.83
CA PRO A 75 13.01 0.08 2.94
C PRO A 75 14.11 -0.88 2.47
N ALA A 76 13.79 -1.72 1.48
CA ALA A 76 14.76 -2.67 0.94
C ALA A 76 15.92 -1.95 0.19
N ALA A 77 15.62 -0.86 -0.51
CA ALA A 77 16.62 -0.04 -1.17
C ALA A 77 17.53 0.68 -0.16
N LEU A 78 16.94 1.25 0.90
CA LEU A 78 17.69 1.90 1.98
C LEU A 78 18.62 0.93 2.70
N HIS A 79 18.14 -0.28 3.02
CA HIS A 79 18.96 -1.31 3.66
C HIS A 79 20.19 -1.71 2.83
N ARG A 80 20.10 -1.68 1.50
CA ARG A 80 21.22 -1.98 0.62
C ARG A 80 22.21 -0.81 0.47
N GLN A 81 21.76 0.43 0.60
CA GLN A 81 22.57 1.63 0.37
C GLN A 81 23.25 2.14 1.64
N VAL A 82 22.60 1.97 2.80
CA VAL A 82 23.11 2.41 4.10
C VAL A 82 23.71 1.21 4.79
N ASP A 83 25.02 1.02 4.68
CA ASP A 83 25.86 -0.03 5.28
C ASP A 83 25.07 -1.29 5.80
N PRO A 84 25.18 -2.42 5.09
CA PRO A 84 24.44 -3.66 5.45
C PRO A 84 24.81 -4.22 6.83
N LEU A 85 25.90 -3.70 7.45
CA LEU A 85 26.42 -4.18 8.74
C LEU A 85 25.99 -3.34 9.94
N SER A 86 25.36 -2.16 9.71
CA SER A 86 24.90 -1.28 10.80
C SER A 86 23.40 -0.99 10.71
N VAL A 87 22.60 -1.75 11.44
CA VAL A 87 21.18 -1.48 11.59
C VAL A 87 20.97 -0.39 12.63
N THR A 88 20.42 0.75 12.21
CA THR A 88 20.13 1.88 13.08
C THR A 88 18.63 1.96 13.38
N ARG A 89 18.25 2.32 14.62
CA ARG A 89 16.84 2.59 15.00
C ARG A 89 16.14 3.55 14.04
N LYS A 90 16.86 4.57 13.53
CA LYS A 90 16.32 5.52 12.54
C LYS A 90 15.91 4.83 11.24
N LEU A 91 16.69 3.85 10.77
CA LEU A 91 16.38 3.09 9.57
C LEU A 91 15.07 2.31 9.74
N ILE A 92 14.91 1.62 10.88
CA ILE A 92 13.69 0.86 11.19
C ILE A 92 12.48 1.80 11.24
N GLN A 93 12.59 2.92 11.97
CA GLN A 93 11.49 3.87 12.13
C GLN A 93 11.10 4.53 10.81
N SER A 94 12.07 4.94 9.98
CA SER A 94 11.82 5.49 8.65
C SER A 94 11.13 4.45 7.76
N SER A 95 11.59 3.21 7.78
CA SER A 95 11.04 2.13 6.99
C SER A 95 9.60 1.78 7.40
N THR A 96 9.32 1.71 8.71
CA THR A 96 7.96 1.52 9.23
C THR A 96 7.03 2.66 8.80
N ASN A 97 7.49 3.91 8.89
CA ASN A 97 6.70 5.06 8.46
C ASN A 97 6.41 5.03 6.95
N LEU A 98 7.38 4.59 6.12
CA LEU A 98 7.18 4.45 4.68
C LEU A 98 6.16 3.35 4.35
N LEU A 99 6.20 2.22 5.05
CA LEU A 99 5.20 1.17 4.90
C LEU A 99 3.81 1.66 5.28
N LEU A 100 3.66 2.32 6.42
CA LEU A 100 2.38 2.91 6.84
C LEU A 100 1.90 3.96 5.82
N LEU A 101 2.80 4.80 5.31
CA LEU A 101 2.47 5.79 4.30
C LEU A 101 2.01 5.16 2.99
N SER A 102 2.56 4.00 2.60
CA SER A 102 2.18 3.30 1.37
C SER A 102 0.74 2.77 1.40
N MET A 103 0.18 2.52 2.57
CA MET A 103 -1.19 2.03 2.72
C MET A 103 -2.23 3.04 2.23
N PHE A 104 -1.97 4.35 2.36
CA PHE A 104 -2.92 5.39 1.92
C PHE A 104 -3.12 5.43 0.41
N PRO A 105 -2.07 5.59 -0.42
CA PRO A 105 -2.24 5.58 -1.88
C PRO A 105 -2.79 4.23 -2.36
N LEU A 106 -2.44 3.11 -1.72
CA LEU A 106 -2.98 1.81 -2.05
C LEU A 106 -4.48 1.74 -1.77
N ALA A 107 -4.93 2.17 -0.58
CA ALA A 107 -6.36 2.18 -0.23
C ALA A 107 -7.17 3.05 -1.20
N ILE A 108 -6.68 4.24 -1.51
CA ILE A 108 -7.35 5.15 -2.44
C ILE A 108 -7.43 4.51 -3.83
N SER A 109 -6.34 3.91 -4.32
CA SER A 109 -6.31 3.21 -5.60
C SER A 109 -7.37 2.11 -5.66
N ILE A 110 -7.43 1.24 -4.66
CA ILE A 110 -8.43 0.15 -4.59
C ILE A 110 -9.86 0.72 -4.57
N CYS A 111 -10.11 1.78 -3.81
CA CYS A 111 -11.44 2.40 -3.75
C CYS A 111 -11.86 3.01 -5.10
N LEU A 112 -10.92 3.63 -5.83
CA LEU A 112 -11.19 4.16 -7.17
C LEU A 112 -11.51 3.03 -8.16
N GLU A 113 -10.80 1.91 -8.12
CA GLU A 113 -11.09 0.75 -8.96
C GLU A 113 -12.45 0.13 -8.63
N ILE A 114 -12.79 -0.02 -7.36
CA ILE A 114 -14.12 -0.52 -6.94
C ILE A 114 -15.23 0.44 -7.39
N TYR A 115 -15.00 1.76 -7.35
CA TYR A 115 -15.93 2.73 -7.90
C TYR A 115 -16.16 2.50 -9.40
N LEU A 116 -15.08 2.38 -10.19
CA LEU A 116 -15.15 2.17 -11.63
C LEU A 116 -15.85 0.87 -12.00
N ILE A 117 -15.44 -0.23 -11.36
CA ILE A 117 -16.04 -1.56 -11.59
C ILE A 117 -17.52 -1.54 -11.18
N GLY A 118 -17.83 -0.95 -10.03
CA GLY A 118 -19.20 -0.81 -9.53
C GLY A 118 -20.06 -0.03 -10.51
N HIS A 119 -19.54 1.05 -11.12
CA HIS A 119 -20.25 1.84 -12.11
C HIS A 119 -20.52 1.05 -13.40
N VAL A 120 -19.53 0.35 -13.90
CA VAL A 120 -19.66 -0.52 -15.09
C VAL A 120 -20.69 -1.63 -14.88
N ILE A 121 -20.78 -2.20 -13.65
CA ILE A 121 -21.70 -3.31 -13.35
C ILE A 121 -23.13 -2.82 -13.13
N THR A 122 -23.29 -1.72 -12.37
CA THR A 122 -24.61 -1.31 -11.86
C THR A 122 -25.26 -0.19 -12.67
N ASP A 123 -24.46 0.51 -13.46
CA ASP A 123 -24.85 1.77 -14.17
C ASP A 123 -25.48 2.81 -13.22
N ARG A 124 -25.12 2.75 -11.93
CA ARG A 124 -25.65 3.63 -10.87
C ARG A 124 -24.52 4.29 -10.09
N PHE A 125 -24.38 5.59 -10.30
CA PHE A 125 -23.39 6.42 -9.59
C PHE A 125 -23.42 6.24 -8.07
N TRP A 126 -24.61 6.28 -7.45
CA TRP A 126 -24.74 6.22 -6.00
C TRP A 126 -24.29 4.89 -5.40
N VAL A 127 -24.58 3.78 -6.07
CA VAL A 127 -24.17 2.46 -5.60
C VAL A 127 -22.65 2.34 -5.61
N SER A 128 -22.02 2.77 -6.69
CA SER A 128 -20.57 2.74 -6.87
C SER A 128 -19.85 3.65 -5.88
N ALA A 129 -20.36 4.88 -5.71
CA ALA A 129 -19.82 5.85 -4.77
C ALA A 129 -19.93 5.38 -3.31
N LEU A 130 -21.09 4.85 -2.90
CA LEU A 130 -21.29 4.32 -1.55
C LEU A 130 -20.40 3.11 -1.28
N SER A 131 -20.21 2.22 -2.27
CA SER A 131 -19.32 1.07 -2.13
C SER A 131 -17.86 1.51 -1.92
N ALA A 132 -17.37 2.46 -2.72
CA ALA A 132 -16.01 2.99 -2.60
C ALA A 132 -15.81 3.72 -1.27
N ILE A 133 -16.76 4.56 -0.85
CA ILE A 133 -16.71 5.28 0.44
C ILE A 133 -16.75 4.28 1.61
N GLY A 134 -17.66 3.31 1.58
CA GLY A 134 -17.76 2.28 2.61
C GLY A 134 -16.45 1.49 2.77
N LEU A 135 -15.84 1.11 1.65
CA LEU A 135 -14.54 0.42 1.65
C LEU A 135 -13.42 1.33 2.19
N PHE A 136 -13.41 2.60 1.82
CA PHE A 136 -12.43 3.55 2.34
C PHE A 136 -12.55 3.74 3.85
N LEU A 137 -13.77 3.88 4.36
CA LEU A 137 -14.04 3.94 5.80
C LEU A 137 -13.63 2.65 6.53
N LEU A 138 -13.81 1.50 5.90
CA LEU A 138 -13.33 0.21 6.43
C LEU A 138 -11.80 0.22 6.56
N PHE A 139 -11.07 0.63 5.52
CA PHE A 139 -9.61 0.74 5.61
C PHE A 139 -9.16 1.70 6.71
N LEU A 140 -9.78 2.89 6.81
CA LEU A 140 -9.47 3.84 7.88
C LEU A 140 -9.73 3.25 9.27
N SER A 141 -10.85 2.54 9.45
CA SER A 141 -11.19 1.93 10.73
C SER A 141 -10.20 0.85 11.14
N LEU A 142 -9.80 -0.02 10.22
CA LEU A 142 -8.87 -1.12 10.49
C LEU A 142 -7.42 -0.64 10.68
N TRP A 143 -6.99 0.38 9.93
CA TRP A 143 -5.58 0.77 9.92
C TRP A 143 -5.25 1.94 10.84
N ILE A 144 -6.24 2.75 11.22
CA ILE A 144 -6.04 3.90 12.11
C ILE A 144 -6.75 3.69 13.45
N VAL A 145 -8.05 3.39 13.43
CA VAL A 145 -8.85 3.35 14.67
C VAL A 145 -8.45 2.14 15.52
N LEU A 146 -8.38 0.95 14.93
CA LEU A 146 -8.07 -0.28 15.65
C LEU A 146 -6.70 -0.24 16.38
N PRO A 147 -5.58 0.20 15.74
CA PRO A 147 -4.30 0.32 16.43
C PRO A 147 -4.29 1.38 17.53
N HIS A 148 -5.08 2.46 17.40
CA HIS A 148 -5.19 3.48 18.45
C HIS A 148 -5.91 2.96 19.70
N ILE A 149 -6.93 2.14 19.53
CA ILE A 149 -7.64 1.51 20.66
C ILE A 149 -6.72 0.55 21.42
N GLN A 150 -5.91 -0.24 20.69
CA GLN A 150 -4.99 -1.20 21.31
C GLN A 150 -3.76 -0.56 22.00
N ARG A 151 -3.47 0.73 21.73
CA ARG A 151 -2.39 1.46 22.40
C ARG A 151 -2.84 2.16 23.67
N GLY A 152 -4.15 2.25 23.92
CA GLY A 152 -4.76 2.94 25.07
C GLY A 152 -5.00 2.01 26.28
N ASP A 153 -4.81 0.70 26.11
CA ASP A 153 -4.79 -0.31 27.18
C ASP A 153 -3.33 -0.69 27.52
#